data_3476d0e22a177bc366ad616c282488f6
#
_entry.id   3476d0e22a177bc366ad616c282488f6
#
_cell.length_a   1.000
_cell.length_b   1.000
_cell.length_c   1.000
_cell.angle_alpha   90.00
_cell.angle_beta   90.00
_cell.angle_gamma   90.00
#
_symmetry.space_group_name_H-M   'P 1'
#
loop_
_entity.id
_entity.type
_entity.pdbx_description
1 polymer ?
#
loop_
_entity_poly.entity_id
_entity_poly.type
_entity_poly.pdbx_seq_one_letter_code
_entity_poly.pdbx_strand_id
1 'polypeptide(L)'
;MAAVTIASEQDVADFIEADRPAGSRMRWVWVLGLGGVFFEAYANAALSAGLGPLTDELGLAAGEVGLLAGSSMLVALVLGPVAGLLADRLGRVPMLVAAKVVALLSAIIASTSSDLALLLLGRGLAGVAWAFDFAVVMAYLAEFLPTRKQSKLNRWQGIWYVATTCNLLITVAIYQAGVGQSIWRWSLASAGLIAAVLGVLQVFLLSESPRWLASKGRFDKAARTLREIYGVDVVAGSATAAPARPRESSLGDISQLLRRPYRRRTVLAVVTFFCQGLEYFAIGWYLPVISLQLFGDDFTAAALGATLFNVFGIVGGFASGVLAQRFTIRRTMLVGFALAAVVLILLGVLFDGIPLWLAFTLPALFLLLHSGGPAPGGISLAAAAYPSNLRALGSGVTNMAGSTGGVVGSFVFPLVLDALGAGPAIVVMAAIPLTGFLTSLLIRWDPERDQRPSDARTAETISPAPGT
;
A
#
# COMPACT_ATOMS: atom_id res chain seq x y z
N MET A 1 -29.64 21.27 -18.46
CA MET A 1 -29.28 21.55 -17.05
C MET A 1 -28.50 22.84 -17.03
N ALA A 2 -28.70 23.70 -16.02
CA ALA A 2 -27.87 24.90 -15.88
C ALA A 2 -26.41 24.49 -15.61
N ALA A 3 -25.44 25.21 -16.21
CA ALA A 3 -24.02 24.96 -15.99
C ALA A 3 -23.69 25.18 -14.50
N VAL A 4 -22.88 24.30 -13.93
CA VAL A 4 -22.40 24.45 -12.55
C VAL A 4 -21.22 25.43 -12.55
N THR A 5 -21.33 26.50 -11.78
CA THR A 5 -20.25 27.49 -11.66
C THR A 5 -19.32 27.12 -10.49
N ILE A 6 -18.02 27.14 -10.72
CA ILE A 6 -16.98 26.97 -9.68
C ILE A 6 -16.11 28.23 -9.61
N ALA A 7 -15.97 28.81 -8.42
CA ALA A 7 -15.20 30.03 -8.16
C ALA A 7 -14.29 29.90 -6.92
N SER A 8 -14.39 28.79 -6.20
CA SER A 8 -13.64 28.51 -4.98
C SER A 8 -13.21 27.02 -4.88
N GLU A 9 -12.25 26.72 -4.00
CA GLU A 9 -11.88 25.35 -3.66
C GLU A 9 -13.08 24.56 -3.09
N GLN A 10 -13.94 25.24 -2.33
CA GLN A 10 -15.11 24.65 -1.71
C GLN A 10 -16.14 24.21 -2.78
N ASP A 11 -16.35 25.00 -3.83
CA ASP A 11 -17.28 24.65 -4.93
C ASP A 11 -16.82 23.35 -5.63
N VAL A 12 -15.50 23.18 -5.83
CA VAL A 12 -14.92 21.95 -6.39
C VAL A 12 -15.11 20.78 -5.44
N ALA A 13 -14.89 21.01 -4.13
CA ALA A 13 -15.10 19.98 -3.12
C ALA A 13 -16.58 19.54 -3.07
N ASP A 14 -17.50 20.48 -3.03
CA ASP A 14 -18.96 20.24 -2.99
C ASP A 14 -19.44 19.54 -4.27
N PHE A 15 -18.87 19.92 -5.43
CA PHE A 15 -19.16 19.24 -6.70
C PHE A 15 -18.81 17.74 -6.63
N ILE A 16 -17.66 17.39 -6.07
CA ILE A 16 -17.20 16.00 -5.94
C ILE A 16 -18.02 15.25 -4.87
N GLU A 17 -18.31 15.90 -3.73
CA GLU A 17 -19.12 15.32 -2.65
C GLU A 17 -20.57 15.04 -3.06
N ALA A 18 -21.09 15.76 -4.05
CA ALA A 18 -22.42 15.52 -4.62
C ALA A 18 -22.58 14.16 -5.34
N ASP A 19 -21.49 13.41 -5.46
CA ASP A 19 -21.43 12.03 -5.98
C ASP A 19 -22.11 11.87 -7.36
N ARG A 20 -21.73 12.71 -8.27
CA ARG A 20 -22.29 12.71 -9.63
C ARG A 20 -21.87 11.47 -10.41
N PRO A 21 -22.68 11.03 -11.40
CA PRO A 21 -22.29 9.93 -12.27
C PRO A 21 -20.96 10.22 -12.96
N ALA A 22 -20.11 9.19 -13.00
CA ALA A 22 -18.80 9.28 -13.65
C ALA A 22 -18.97 9.26 -15.19
N GLY A 23 -18.32 10.17 -15.88
CA GLY A 23 -18.19 10.14 -17.33
C GLY A 23 -17.17 9.09 -17.80
N SER A 24 -17.07 8.92 -19.12
CA SER A 24 -16.21 7.89 -19.73
C SER A 24 -14.71 8.04 -19.40
N ARG A 25 -14.21 9.25 -19.18
CA ARG A 25 -12.80 9.50 -18.84
C ARG A 25 -12.45 9.12 -17.41
N MET A 26 -13.40 9.02 -16.48
CA MET A 26 -13.17 8.57 -15.12
C MET A 26 -12.53 7.16 -15.08
N ARG A 27 -12.84 6.29 -16.05
CA ARG A 27 -12.21 4.96 -16.16
C ARG A 27 -10.69 5.05 -16.26
N TRP A 28 -10.15 6.03 -16.99
CA TRP A 28 -8.70 6.20 -17.14
C TRP A 28 -8.04 6.68 -15.86
N VAL A 29 -8.71 7.56 -15.09
CA VAL A 29 -8.23 7.96 -13.76
C VAL A 29 -8.05 6.72 -12.87
N TRP A 30 -9.04 5.80 -12.87
CA TRP A 30 -8.97 4.58 -12.09
C TRP A 30 -7.96 3.57 -12.63
N VAL A 31 -8.00 3.29 -13.91
CA VAL A 31 -7.11 2.29 -14.54
C VAL A 31 -5.65 2.71 -14.41
N LEU A 32 -5.32 3.97 -14.73
CA LEU A 32 -3.93 4.44 -14.70
C LEU A 32 -3.45 4.80 -13.29
N GLY A 33 -4.37 5.20 -12.39
CA GLY A 33 -4.05 5.38 -10.97
C GLY A 33 -3.79 4.05 -10.28
N LEU A 34 -4.71 3.08 -10.38
CA LEU A 34 -4.47 1.73 -9.85
C LEU A 34 -3.35 1.00 -10.60
N GLY A 35 -3.10 1.37 -11.88
CA GLY A 35 -1.95 0.96 -12.66
C GLY A 35 -0.61 1.37 -12.02
N GLY A 36 -0.56 2.54 -11.34
CA GLY A 36 0.59 2.95 -10.52
C GLY A 36 0.82 1.97 -9.36
N VAL A 37 -0.24 1.66 -8.61
CA VAL A 37 -0.17 0.66 -7.52
C VAL A 37 0.24 -0.72 -8.04
N PHE A 38 -0.34 -1.14 -9.17
CA PHE A 38 0.04 -2.38 -9.85
C PHE A 38 1.54 -2.38 -10.19
N PHE A 39 2.02 -1.29 -10.80
CA PHE A 39 3.43 -1.16 -11.16
C PHE A 39 4.35 -1.29 -9.95
N GLU A 40 4.05 -0.59 -8.85
CA GLU A 40 4.88 -0.64 -7.64
C GLU A 40 4.96 -2.06 -7.05
N ALA A 41 3.84 -2.76 -6.98
CA ALA A 41 3.81 -4.14 -6.52
C ALA A 41 4.56 -5.09 -7.48
N TYR A 42 4.40 -4.90 -8.79
CA TYR A 42 5.08 -5.67 -9.82
C TYR A 42 6.61 -5.48 -9.74
N ALA A 43 7.08 -4.23 -9.68
CA ALA A 43 8.50 -3.91 -9.59
C ALA A 43 9.15 -4.42 -8.30
N ASN A 44 8.40 -4.41 -7.20
CA ASN A 44 8.82 -4.97 -5.92
C ASN A 44 8.96 -6.50 -5.99
N ALA A 45 7.98 -7.18 -6.59
CA ALA A 45 7.98 -8.62 -6.81
C ALA A 45 9.08 -9.07 -7.78
N ALA A 46 9.46 -8.22 -8.75
CA ALA A 46 10.47 -8.55 -9.76
C ALA A 46 11.85 -8.85 -9.16
N LEU A 47 12.24 -8.17 -8.07
CA LEU A 47 13.44 -8.53 -7.33
C LEU A 47 13.27 -9.83 -6.54
N SER A 48 12.15 -9.94 -5.81
CA SER A 48 11.86 -11.12 -4.98
C SER A 48 11.84 -12.43 -5.79
N ALA A 49 11.21 -12.41 -6.96
CA ALA A 49 11.11 -13.56 -7.84
C ALA A 49 12.48 -14.06 -8.37
N GLY A 50 13.42 -13.14 -8.60
CA GLY A 50 14.75 -13.45 -9.08
C GLY A 50 15.83 -13.51 -8.00
N LEU A 51 15.46 -13.39 -6.71
CA LEU A 51 16.43 -13.18 -5.62
C LEU A 51 17.38 -14.36 -5.41
N GLY A 52 16.90 -15.60 -5.51
CA GLY A 52 17.76 -16.78 -5.41
C GLY A 52 18.85 -16.79 -6.48
N PRO A 53 18.52 -16.85 -7.78
CA PRO A 53 19.49 -16.75 -8.88
C PRO A 53 20.42 -15.55 -8.81
N LEU A 54 19.92 -14.40 -8.37
CA LEU A 54 20.72 -13.19 -8.17
C LEU A 54 21.78 -13.38 -7.07
N THR A 55 21.36 -13.94 -5.93
CA THR A 55 22.24 -14.21 -4.79
C THR A 55 23.36 -15.17 -5.18
N ASP A 56 23.04 -16.23 -5.92
CA ASP A 56 23.99 -17.22 -6.39
C ASP A 56 24.97 -16.63 -7.42
N GLU A 57 24.47 -15.82 -8.39
CA GLU A 57 25.30 -15.22 -9.45
C GLU A 57 26.30 -14.22 -8.89
N LEU A 58 25.88 -13.38 -7.92
CA LEU A 58 26.74 -12.34 -7.35
C LEU A 58 27.44 -12.76 -6.04
N GLY A 59 27.17 -13.95 -5.53
CA GLY A 59 27.76 -14.47 -4.30
C GLY A 59 27.43 -13.63 -3.07
N LEU A 60 26.18 -13.14 -2.96
CA LEU A 60 25.78 -12.18 -1.92
C LEU A 60 25.66 -12.84 -0.54
N ALA A 61 26.25 -12.21 0.46
CA ALA A 61 26.05 -12.57 1.87
C ALA A 61 24.63 -12.14 2.34
N ALA A 62 24.11 -12.79 3.41
CA ALA A 62 22.78 -12.53 3.95
C ALA A 62 22.54 -11.04 4.28
N GLY A 63 23.55 -10.32 4.81
CA GLY A 63 23.47 -8.89 5.08
C GLY A 63 23.34 -8.05 3.79
N GLU A 64 23.99 -8.45 2.71
CA GLU A 64 23.91 -7.78 1.41
C GLU A 64 22.55 -8.00 0.75
N VAL A 65 22.01 -9.23 0.87
CA VAL A 65 20.64 -9.54 0.46
C VAL A 65 19.63 -8.69 1.21
N GLY A 66 19.78 -8.56 2.53
CA GLY A 66 18.94 -7.71 3.36
C GLY A 66 19.03 -6.23 2.98
N LEU A 67 20.25 -5.73 2.74
CA LEU A 67 20.48 -4.36 2.28
C LEU A 67 19.82 -4.11 0.92
N LEU A 68 19.97 -5.03 -0.01
CA LEU A 68 19.37 -4.97 -1.34
C LEU A 68 17.84 -4.95 -1.28
N ALA A 69 17.25 -5.85 -0.49
CA ALA A 69 15.81 -5.96 -0.32
C ALA A 69 15.20 -4.70 0.33
N GLY A 70 15.84 -4.18 1.39
CA GLY A 70 15.35 -3.04 2.16
C GLY A 70 15.67 -1.67 1.57
N SER A 71 16.68 -1.55 0.68
CA SER A 71 17.23 -0.27 0.22
C SER A 71 16.20 0.66 -0.43
N SER A 72 15.36 0.14 -1.32
CA SER A 72 14.35 0.96 -2.01
C SER A 72 13.29 1.48 -1.03
N MET A 73 12.86 0.66 -0.09
CA MET A 73 11.88 1.10 0.91
C MET A 73 12.48 2.11 1.90
N LEU A 74 13.77 1.98 2.25
CA LEU A 74 14.49 2.94 3.07
C LEU A 74 14.55 4.31 2.37
N VAL A 75 14.91 4.34 1.09
CA VAL A 75 14.92 5.58 0.29
C VAL A 75 13.53 6.17 0.18
N ALA A 76 12.51 5.35 -0.07
CA ALA A 76 11.12 5.80 -0.13
C ALA A 76 10.62 6.37 1.21
N LEU A 77 11.00 5.76 2.32
CA LEU A 77 10.68 6.24 3.67
C LEU A 77 11.24 7.66 3.92
N VAL A 78 12.49 7.87 3.54
CA VAL A 78 13.17 9.16 3.74
C VAL A 78 12.63 10.23 2.79
N LEU A 79 12.37 9.89 1.53
CA LEU A 79 11.94 10.83 0.49
C LEU A 79 10.42 11.03 0.43
N GLY A 80 9.61 10.19 1.08
CA GLY A 80 8.15 10.29 1.04
C GLY A 80 7.60 11.68 1.41
N PRO A 81 8.05 12.32 2.51
CA PRO A 81 7.63 13.68 2.85
C PRO A 81 8.00 14.71 1.77
N VAL A 82 9.19 14.57 1.17
CA VAL A 82 9.65 15.47 0.08
C VAL A 82 8.79 15.26 -1.17
N ALA A 83 8.46 14.03 -1.49
CA ALA A 83 7.59 13.69 -2.62
C ALA A 83 6.20 14.31 -2.48
N GLY A 84 5.61 14.27 -1.27
CA GLY A 84 4.35 14.94 -0.97
C GLY A 84 4.41 16.45 -1.21
N LEU A 85 5.44 17.12 -0.70
CA LEU A 85 5.65 18.56 -0.92
C LEU A 85 5.84 18.93 -2.39
N LEU A 86 6.58 18.10 -3.14
CA LEU A 86 6.76 18.28 -4.58
C LEU A 86 5.45 18.08 -5.34
N ALA A 87 4.66 17.06 -4.98
CA ALA A 87 3.35 16.83 -5.59
C ALA A 87 2.36 17.96 -5.34
N ASP A 88 2.42 18.59 -4.16
CA ASP A 88 1.63 19.78 -3.86
C ASP A 88 2.07 21.01 -4.66
N ARG A 89 3.36 21.12 -5.02
CA ARG A 89 3.87 22.25 -5.80
C ARG A 89 3.71 22.07 -7.29
N LEU A 90 4.10 20.91 -7.81
CA LEU A 90 4.22 20.61 -9.25
C LEU A 90 2.94 20.04 -9.87
N GLY A 91 2.12 19.36 -9.06
CA GLY A 91 0.91 18.65 -9.50
C GLY A 91 1.04 17.14 -9.31
N ARG A 92 -0.10 16.45 -9.35
CA ARG A 92 -0.15 14.99 -9.15
C ARG A 92 0.37 14.25 -10.38
N VAL A 93 -0.13 14.62 -11.56
CA VAL A 93 0.23 13.93 -12.83
C VAL A 93 1.71 14.09 -13.17
N PRO A 94 2.36 15.27 -13.12
CA PRO A 94 3.79 15.38 -13.35
C PRO A 94 4.63 14.50 -12.42
N MET A 95 4.25 14.37 -11.16
CA MET A 95 4.95 13.51 -10.20
C MET A 95 4.81 12.02 -10.55
N LEU A 96 3.60 11.56 -10.92
CA LEU A 96 3.36 10.19 -11.35
C LEU A 96 4.17 9.83 -12.61
N VAL A 97 4.25 10.75 -13.58
CA VAL A 97 5.06 10.57 -14.79
C VAL A 97 6.56 10.55 -14.45
N ALA A 98 7.03 11.48 -13.61
CA ALA A 98 8.43 11.50 -13.16
C ALA A 98 8.81 10.21 -12.45
N ALA A 99 7.92 9.66 -11.61
CA ALA A 99 8.11 8.36 -10.97
C ALA A 99 8.36 7.24 -12.00
N LYS A 100 7.59 7.20 -13.10
CA LYS A 100 7.76 6.19 -14.15
C LYS A 100 9.07 6.35 -14.93
N VAL A 101 9.51 7.57 -15.17
CA VAL A 101 10.83 7.83 -15.77
C VAL A 101 11.96 7.35 -14.87
N VAL A 102 11.91 7.69 -13.59
CA VAL A 102 12.91 7.23 -12.61
C VAL A 102 12.88 5.71 -12.46
N ALA A 103 11.69 5.09 -12.44
CA ALA A 103 11.52 3.64 -12.39
C ALA A 103 12.11 2.92 -13.62
N LEU A 104 11.93 3.49 -14.81
CA LEU A 104 12.54 2.95 -16.03
C LEU A 104 14.09 3.01 -15.95
N LEU A 105 14.65 4.13 -15.52
CA LEU A 105 16.09 4.27 -15.31
C LEU A 105 16.61 3.29 -14.26
N SER A 106 15.89 3.15 -13.16
CA SER A 106 16.17 2.14 -12.12
C SER A 106 16.23 0.73 -12.69
N ALA A 107 15.22 0.34 -13.48
CA ALA A 107 15.13 -0.99 -14.06
C ALA A 107 16.27 -1.26 -15.06
N ILE A 108 16.65 -0.27 -15.89
CA ILE A 108 17.78 -0.38 -16.81
C ILE A 108 19.07 -0.60 -16.01
N ILE A 109 19.37 0.25 -15.03
CA ILE A 109 20.59 0.15 -14.22
C ILE A 109 20.62 -1.18 -13.47
N ALA A 110 19.53 -1.56 -12.79
CA ALA A 110 19.48 -2.79 -12.00
C ALA A 110 19.58 -4.05 -12.88
N SER A 111 18.90 -4.11 -14.03
CA SER A 111 18.93 -5.28 -14.91
C SER A 111 20.27 -5.48 -15.63
N THR A 112 21.04 -4.42 -15.82
CA THR A 112 22.37 -4.46 -16.47
C THR A 112 23.52 -4.47 -15.48
N SER A 113 23.25 -4.48 -14.17
CA SER A 113 24.28 -4.43 -13.14
C SER A 113 25.15 -5.68 -13.15
N SER A 114 26.45 -5.50 -12.91
CA SER A 114 27.46 -6.56 -12.80
C SER A 114 27.94 -6.77 -11.36
N ASP A 115 27.57 -5.88 -10.45
CA ASP A 115 28.00 -5.87 -9.06
C ASP A 115 26.93 -5.29 -8.13
N LEU A 116 27.15 -5.46 -6.82
CA LEU A 116 26.23 -5.02 -5.78
C LEU A 116 26.07 -3.49 -5.76
N ALA A 117 27.14 -2.71 -6.03
CA ALA A 117 27.08 -1.26 -5.92
C ALA A 117 26.17 -0.66 -6.99
N LEU A 118 26.29 -1.12 -8.23
CA LEU A 118 25.44 -0.68 -9.33
C LEU A 118 23.99 -1.15 -9.13
N LEU A 119 23.80 -2.36 -8.59
CA LEU A 119 22.49 -2.87 -8.26
C LEU A 119 21.82 -2.06 -7.15
N LEU A 120 22.58 -1.67 -6.10
CA LEU A 120 22.09 -0.79 -5.02
C LEU A 120 21.75 0.61 -5.55
N LEU A 121 22.50 1.14 -6.51
CA LEU A 121 22.14 2.40 -7.19
C LEU A 121 20.79 2.27 -7.89
N GLY A 122 20.59 1.22 -8.68
CA GLY A 122 19.31 0.92 -9.30
C GLY A 122 18.17 0.81 -8.27
N ARG A 123 18.40 0.09 -7.17
CA ARG A 123 17.42 -0.05 -6.07
C ARG A 123 17.13 1.27 -5.35
N GLY A 124 18.15 2.13 -5.18
CA GLY A 124 17.97 3.48 -4.65
C GLY A 124 17.03 4.31 -5.53
N LEU A 125 17.24 4.27 -6.85
CA LEU A 125 16.33 4.92 -7.81
C LEU A 125 14.93 4.31 -7.77
N ALA A 126 14.78 2.99 -7.61
CA ALA A 126 13.46 2.38 -7.38
C ALA A 126 12.77 2.97 -6.14
N GLY A 127 13.52 3.22 -5.07
CA GLY A 127 13.00 3.89 -3.87
C GLY A 127 12.55 5.33 -4.11
N VAL A 128 13.28 6.09 -4.94
CA VAL A 128 12.85 7.43 -5.38
C VAL A 128 11.54 7.34 -6.16
N ALA A 129 11.45 6.40 -7.12
CA ALA A 129 10.23 6.18 -7.90
C ALA A 129 9.05 5.82 -6.99
N TRP A 130 9.25 4.92 -6.04
CA TRP A 130 8.22 4.53 -5.07
C TRP A 130 7.73 5.71 -4.23
N ALA A 131 8.65 6.54 -3.71
CA ALA A 131 8.30 7.74 -2.95
C ALA A 131 7.40 8.68 -3.76
N PHE A 132 7.69 8.85 -5.05
CA PHE A 132 6.97 9.75 -5.96
C PHE A 132 5.65 9.16 -6.47
N ASP A 133 5.48 7.84 -6.46
CA ASP A 133 4.30 7.18 -7.02
C ASP A 133 3.24 6.83 -5.97
N PHE A 134 3.54 5.95 -5.03
CA PHE A 134 2.54 5.30 -4.19
C PHE A 134 1.68 6.29 -3.37
N ALA A 135 2.30 7.19 -2.65
CA ALA A 135 1.59 8.19 -1.84
C ALA A 135 0.81 9.18 -2.73
N VAL A 136 1.41 9.60 -3.85
CA VAL A 136 0.82 10.56 -4.79
C VAL A 136 -0.37 9.94 -5.52
N VAL A 137 -0.29 8.68 -5.95
CA VAL A 137 -1.40 8.00 -6.63
C VAL A 137 -2.60 7.80 -5.72
N MET A 138 -2.37 7.46 -4.44
CA MET A 138 -3.47 7.29 -3.48
C MET A 138 -4.16 8.63 -3.18
N ALA A 139 -3.39 9.73 -3.04
CA ALA A 139 -3.92 11.06 -2.90
C ALA A 139 -4.69 11.49 -4.17
N TYR A 140 -4.11 11.28 -5.36
CA TYR A 140 -4.74 11.57 -6.64
C TYR A 140 -6.09 10.89 -6.78
N LEU A 141 -6.18 9.58 -6.53
CA LEU A 141 -7.45 8.83 -6.60
C LEU A 141 -8.47 9.32 -5.57
N ALA A 142 -8.03 9.69 -4.36
CA ALA A 142 -8.90 10.22 -3.32
C ALA A 142 -9.53 11.57 -3.71
N GLU A 143 -8.81 12.39 -4.47
CA GLU A 143 -9.25 13.72 -4.91
C GLU A 143 -10.41 13.70 -5.92
N PHE A 144 -10.72 12.52 -6.52
CA PHE A 144 -11.88 12.30 -7.39
C PHE A 144 -13.05 11.59 -6.70
N LEU A 145 -12.93 11.27 -5.42
CA LEU A 145 -13.95 10.53 -4.69
C LEU A 145 -14.63 11.36 -3.63
N PRO A 146 -15.97 11.24 -3.46
CA PRO A 146 -16.64 11.67 -2.26
C PRO A 146 -16.05 10.96 -1.03
N THR A 147 -16.01 11.67 0.09
CA THR A 147 -15.45 11.15 1.35
C THR A 147 -16.05 9.80 1.75
N ARG A 148 -17.37 9.62 1.58
CA ARG A 148 -18.09 8.38 1.86
C ARG A 148 -17.67 7.17 0.99
N LYS A 149 -17.02 7.41 -0.16
CA LYS A 149 -16.57 6.35 -1.09
C LYS A 149 -15.08 6.09 -1.03
N GLN A 150 -14.32 6.79 -0.20
CA GLN A 150 -12.85 6.61 -0.09
C GLN A 150 -12.46 5.21 0.40
N SER A 151 -13.35 4.48 1.08
CA SER A 151 -13.13 3.05 1.40
C SER A 151 -12.88 2.17 0.18
N LYS A 152 -13.33 2.60 -1.03
CA LYS A 152 -13.01 1.90 -2.29
C LYS A 152 -11.51 1.87 -2.62
N LEU A 153 -10.75 2.81 -2.05
CA LEU A 153 -9.29 2.83 -2.21
C LEU A 153 -8.64 1.59 -1.59
N ASN A 154 -9.24 0.97 -0.57
CA ASN A 154 -8.72 -0.26 0.05
C ASN A 154 -8.57 -1.43 -0.95
N ARG A 155 -9.17 -1.34 -2.13
CA ARG A 155 -8.96 -2.30 -3.23
C ARG A 155 -7.51 -2.35 -3.72
N TRP A 156 -6.68 -1.35 -3.39
CA TRP A 156 -5.26 -1.34 -3.71
C TRP A 156 -4.56 -2.63 -3.24
N GLN A 157 -5.00 -3.19 -2.12
CA GLN A 157 -4.42 -4.41 -1.57
C GLN A 157 -4.64 -5.62 -2.50
N GLY A 158 -5.83 -5.77 -3.07
CA GLY A 158 -6.08 -6.82 -4.07
C GLY A 158 -5.26 -6.62 -5.34
N ILE A 159 -5.14 -5.36 -5.81
CA ILE A 159 -4.32 -5.01 -6.99
C ILE A 159 -2.83 -5.32 -6.74
N TRP A 160 -2.34 -5.11 -5.52
CA TRP A 160 -0.98 -5.47 -5.12
C TRP A 160 -0.69 -6.95 -5.39
N TYR A 161 -1.54 -7.83 -4.92
CA TYR A 161 -1.35 -9.29 -5.12
C TYR A 161 -1.61 -9.73 -6.56
N VAL A 162 -2.52 -9.08 -7.30
CA VAL A 162 -2.66 -9.32 -8.75
C VAL A 162 -1.35 -9.00 -9.45
N ALA A 163 -0.73 -7.88 -9.16
CA ALA A 163 0.55 -7.47 -9.76
C ALA A 163 1.69 -8.44 -9.42
N THR A 164 1.80 -8.86 -8.16
CA THR A 164 2.80 -9.85 -7.72
C THR A 164 2.59 -11.18 -8.45
N THR A 165 1.33 -11.64 -8.55
CA THR A 165 0.97 -12.86 -9.30
C THR A 165 1.36 -12.74 -10.77
N CYS A 166 1.04 -11.61 -11.42
CA CYS A 166 1.42 -11.36 -12.81
C CYS A 166 2.94 -11.37 -13.00
N ASN A 167 3.71 -10.76 -12.08
CA ASN A 167 5.17 -10.79 -12.13
C ASN A 167 5.70 -12.22 -12.07
N LEU A 168 5.25 -13.03 -11.11
CA LEU A 168 5.68 -14.40 -10.95
C LEU A 168 5.39 -15.24 -12.20
N LEU A 169 4.18 -15.13 -12.78
CA LEU A 169 3.81 -15.84 -14.00
C LEU A 169 4.66 -15.41 -15.21
N ILE A 170 4.90 -14.12 -15.37
CA ILE A 170 5.76 -13.58 -16.43
C ILE A 170 7.20 -14.07 -16.23
N THR A 171 7.70 -14.06 -15.00
CA THR A 171 9.04 -14.55 -14.66
C THR A 171 9.18 -16.05 -14.99
N VAL A 172 8.17 -16.86 -14.66
CA VAL A 172 8.16 -18.29 -15.07
C VAL A 172 8.17 -18.44 -16.59
N ALA A 173 7.33 -17.68 -17.31
CA ALA A 173 7.28 -17.74 -18.77
C ALA A 173 8.64 -17.36 -19.42
N ILE A 174 9.31 -16.34 -18.90
CA ILE A 174 10.65 -15.93 -19.37
C ILE A 174 11.69 -16.99 -19.02
N TYR A 175 11.62 -17.57 -17.82
CA TYR A 175 12.54 -18.66 -17.41
C TYR A 175 12.42 -19.87 -18.34
N GLN A 176 11.19 -20.28 -18.68
CA GLN A 176 10.92 -21.36 -19.62
C GLN A 176 11.39 -21.08 -21.06
N ALA A 177 11.56 -19.80 -21.41
CA ALA A 177 12.19 -19.41 -22.69
C ALA A 177 13.72 -19.62 -22.72
N GLY A 178 14.33 -20.15 -21.64
CA GLY A 178 15.71 -20.59 -21.62
C GLY A 178 16.73 -19.56 -21.13
N VAL A 179 16.32 -18.51 -20.40
CA VAL A 179 17.24 -17.48 -19.88
C VAL A 179 18.10 -17.95 -18.69
N GLY A 180 17.75 -19.08 -18.06
CA GLY A 180 18.51 -19.66 -16.95
C GLY A 180 18.70 -18.71 -15.77
N GLN A 181 19.89 -18.69 -15.18
CA GLN A 181 20.22 -17.88 -14.00
C GLN A 181 20.06 -16.37 -14.23
N SER A 182 20.07 -15.88 -15.49
CA SER A 182 19.85 -14.46 -15.80
C SER A 182 18.41 -14.00 -15.60
N ILE A 183 17.51 -14.86 -15.10
CA ILE A 183 16.08 -14.56 -14.93
C ILE A 183 15.83 -13.28 -14.10
N TRP A 184 16.64 -13.02 -13.10
CA TRP A 184 16.50 -11.80 -12.29
C TRP A 184 16.68 -10.51 -13.09
N ARG A 185 17.58 -10.51 -14.09
CA ARG A 185 17.78 -9.36 -14.99
C ARG A 185 16.54 -9.12 -15.85
N TRP A 186 15.98 -10.17 -16.39
CA TRP A 186 14.76 -10.10 -17.22
C TRP A 186 13.53 -9.74 -16.41
N SER A 187 13.41 -10.24 -15.17
CA SER A 187 12.33 -9.86 -14.27
C SER A 187 12.37 -8.36 -13.97
N LEU A 188 13.55 -7.80 -13.64
CA LEU A 188 13.73 -6.36 -13.43
C LEU A 188 13.50 -5.54 -14.71
N ALA A 189 13.99 -6.01 -15.85
CA ALA A 189 13.77 -5.35 -17.15
C ALA A 189 12.28 -5.29 -17.52
N SER A 190 11.50 -6.36 -17.20
CA SER A 190 10.06 -6.39 -17.45
C SER A 190 9.32 -5.31 -16.67
N ALA A 191 9.76 -5.00 -15.43
CA ALA A 191 9.22 -3.87 -14.67
C ALA A 191 9.53 -2.52 -15.36
N GLY A 192 10.71 -2.37 -15.93
CA GLY A 192 11.05 -1.20 -16.75
C GLY A 192 10.14 -1.01 -17.96
N LEU A 193 9.80 -2.11 -18.65
CA LEU A 193 8.86 -2.06 -19.77
C LEU A 193 7.47 -1.59 -19.32
N ILE A 194 6.96 -2.12 -18.20
CA ILE A 194 5.68 -1.68 -17.64
C ILE A 194 5.72 -0.20 -17.23
N ALA A 195 6.84 0.26 -16.62
CA ALA A 195 7.02 1.67 -16.27
C ALA A 195 6.95 2.57 -17.51
N ALA A 196 7.63 2.19 -18.60
CA ALA A 196 7.63 2.93 -19.85
C ALA A 196 6.23 3.03 -20.46
N VAL A 197 5.53 1.90 -20.59
CA VAL A 197 4.16 1.85 -21.15
C VAL A 197 3.21 2.68 -20.28
N LEU A 198 3.24 2.47 -18.97
CA LEU A 198 2.34 3.17 -18.05
C LEU A 198 2.64 4.68 -18.02
N GLY A 199 3.92 5.08 -18.03
CA GLY A 199 4.33 6.48 -18.10
C GLY A 199 3.81 7.18 -19.35
N VAL A 200 3.95 6.54 -20.52
CA VAL A 200 3.39 7.06 -21.78
C VAL A 200 1.87 7.21 -21.68
N LEU A 201 1.17 6.19 -21.22
CA LEU A 201 -0.30 6.26 -21.07
C LEU A 201 -0.72 7.35 -20.07
N GLN A 202 0.02 7.54 -18.98
CA GLN A 202 -0.26 8.59 -18.00
C GLN A 202 -0.10 9.99 -18.60
N VAL A 203 0.94 10.23 -19.41
CA VAL A 203 1.15 11.52 -20.10
C VAL A 203 -0.05 11.88 -20.99
N PHE A 204 -0.60 10.93 -21.74
CA PHE A 204 -1.63 11.21 -22.73
C PHE A 204 -3.07 11.13 -22.19
N LEU A 205 -3.29 10.33 -21.15
CA LEU A 205 -4.66 9.99 -20.73
C LEU A 205 -5.05 10.49 -19.32
N LEU A 206 -4.08 10.85 -18.45
CA LEU A 206 -4.41 11.40 -17.16
C LEU A 206 -4.67 12.90 -17.24
N SER A 207 -5.73 13.33 -16.58
CA SER A 207 -6.01 14.74 -16.32
C SER A 207 -5.59 15.09 -14.90
N GLU A 208 -5.09 16.32 -14.68
CA GLU A 208 -4.66 16.78 -13.36
C GLU A 208 -5.87 16.86 -12.40
N SER A 209 -5.58 16.71 -11.10
CA SER A 209 -6.62 16.77 -10.07
C SER A 209 -7.38 18.11 -10.06
N PRO A 210 -8.72 18.09 -10.12
CA PRO A 210 -9.51 19.32 -10.04
C PRO A 210 -9.38 20.01 -8.68
N ARG A 211 -9.23 19.25 -7.57
CA ARG A 211 -8.97 19.83 -6.23
C ARG A 211 -7.62 20.54 -6.18
N TRP A 212 -6.58 19.93 -6.73
CA TRP A 212 -5.26 20.55 -6.82
C TRP A 212 -5.27 21.79 -7.73
N LEU A 213 -5.92 21.73 -8.89
CA LEU A 213 -6.04 22.90 -9.77
C LEU A 213 -6.74 24.07 -9.09
N ALA A 214 -7.81 23.80 -8.34
CA ALA A 214 -8.53 24.81 -7.57
C ALA A 214 -7.65 25.42 -6.46
N SER A 215 -6.88 24.60 -5.73
CA SER A 215 -5.96 25.10 -4.69
C SER A 215 -4.83 25.99 -5.24
N LYS A 216 -4.58 25.93 -6.56
CA LYS A 216 -3.68 26.83 -7.27
C LYS A 216 -4.39 28.02 -7.94
N GLY A 217 -5.69 28.20 -7.68
CA GLY A 217 -6.50 29.25 -8.30
C GLY A 217 -6.75 29.06 -9.82
N ARG A 218 -6.50 27.84 -10.33
CA ARG A 218 -6.64 27.51 -11.77
C ARG A 218 -8.04 26.99 -12.08
N PHE A 219 -9.08 27.78 -11.78
CA PHE A 219 -10.48 27.36 -11.86
C PHE A 219 -10.92 27.00 -13.29
N ASP A 220 -10.39 27.69 -14.34
CA ASP A 220 -10.66 27.34 -15.74
C ASP A 220 -10.21 25.92 -16.07
N LYS A 221 -9.01 25.52 -15.61
CA LYS A 221 -8.50 24.17 -15.80
C LYS A 221 -9.27 23.15 -14.96
N ALA A 222 -9.63 23.50 -13.71
CA ALA A 222 -10.44 22.66 -12.85
C ALA A 222 -11.83 22.39 -13.48
N ALA A 223 -12.50 23.43 -14.01
CA ALA A 223 -13.78 23.30 -14.71
C ALA A 223 -13.67 22.40 -15.94
N ARG A 224 -12.58 22.54 -16.73
CA ARG A 224 -12.32 21.67 -17.88
C ARG A 224 -12.17 20.19 -17.45
N THR A 225 -11.33 19.94 -16.43
CA THR A 225 -11.13 18.58 -15.90
C THR A 225 -12.45 17.97 -15.39
N LEU A 226 -13.25 18.74 -14.66
CA LEU A 226 -14.54 18.27 -14.16
C LEU A 226 -15.52 17.93 -15.32
N ARG A 227 -15.57 18.77 -16.37
CA ARG A 227 -16.38 18.46 -17.57
C ARG A 227 -15.93 17.18 -18.25
N GLU A 228 -14.61 17.01 -18.45
CA GLU A 228 -14.06 15.84 -19.13
C GLU A 228 -14.29 14.55 -18.35
N ILE A 229 -14.18 14.61 -17.02
CA ILE A 229 -14.25 13.42 -16.16
C ILE A 229 -15.68 13.05 -15.77
N TYR A 230 -16.54 14.05 -15.48
CA TYR A 230 -17.91 13.78 -15.04
C TYR A 230 -18.97 13.97 -16.14
N GLY A 231 -18.60 14.57 -17.28
CA GLY A 231 -19.55 14.79 -18.38
C GLY A 231 -20.64 15.83 -18.06
N VAL A 232 -20.40 16.70 -17.07
CA VAL A 232 -21.33 17.75 -16.61
C VAL A 232 -20.80 19.08 -17.08
N ASP A 233 -21.69 19.98 -17.53
CA ASP A 233 -21.28 21.31 -17.93
C ASP A 233 -20.91 22.15 -16.68
N VAL A 234 -19.62 22.53 -16.61
CA VAL A 234 -19.02 23.25 -15.50
C VAL A 234 -18.27 24.47 -16.06
N VAL A 235 -18.51 25.64 -15.51
CA VAL A 235 -17.87 26.88 -15.92
C VAL A 235 -17.10 27.50 -14.74
N ALA A 236 -15.99 28.16 -15.04
CA ALA A 236 -15.27 28.94 -14.04
C ALA A 236 -16.00 30.25 -13.80
N GLY A 237 -16.27 30.58 -12.53
CA GLY A 237 -16.73 31.88 -12.10
C GLY A 237 -15.56 32.81 -11.78
N SER A 238 -15.88 34.09 -11.52
CA SER A 238 -14.89 35.05 -10.99
C SER A 238 -14.40 34.55 -9.65
N ALA A 239 -13.08 34.44 -9.49
CA ALA A 239 -12.47 33.93 -8.26
C ALA A 239 -12.95 34.70 -7.04
N THR A 240 -13.66 34.06 -6.15
CA THR A 240 -13.98 34.60 -4.84
C THR A 240 -12.74 34.51 -3.96
N ALA A 241 -12.48 35.54 -3.13
CA ALA A 241 -11.33 35.56 -2.22
C ALA A 241 -11.27 34.22 -1.46
N ALA A 242 -10.10 33.56 -1.50
CA ALA A 242 -9.93 32.27 -0.86
C ALA A 242 -10.28 32.36 0.63
N PRO A 243 -11.14 31.47 1.16
CA PRO A 243 -11.32 31.36 2.59
C PRO A 243 -9.97 31.09 3.25
N ALA A 244 -9.77 31.58 4.48
CA ALA A 244 -8.54 31.36 5.24
C ALA A 244 -8.22 29.85 5.25
N ARG A 245 -7.03 29.49 4.78
CA ARG A 245 -6.58 28.09 4.75
C ARG A 245 -6.71 27.51 6.16
N PRO A 246 -7.30 26.31 6.30
CA PRO A 246 -7.22 25.61 7.57
C PRO A 246 -5.75 25.52 8.01
N ARG A 247 -5.49 25.78 9.28
CA ARG A 247 -4.14 25.69 9.83
C ARG A 247 -3.58 24.31 9.53
N GLU A 248 -2.57 24.25 8.68
CA GLU A 248 -1.85 23.00 8.39
C GLU A 248 -1.24 22.47 9.70
N SER A 249 -1.41 21.19 9.97
CA SER A 249 -0.77 20.56 11.13
C SER A 249 0.75 20.65 10.98
N SER A 250 1.42 21.13 12.01
CA SER A 250 2.88 21.23 12.07
C SER A 250 3.49 20.00 12.72
N LEU A 251 4.80 19.77 12.53
CA LEU A 251 5.52 18.71 13.25
C LEU A 251 5.40 18.84 14.78
N GLY A 252 5.19 20.07 15.29
CA GLY A 252 4.90 20.32 16.71
C GLY A 252 3.60 19.67 17.20
N ASP A 253 2.66 19.44 16.29
CA ASP A 253 1.38 18.80 16.62
C ASP A 253 1.48 17.28 16.82
N ILE A 254 2.62 16.65 16.50
CA ILE A 254 2.87 15.21 16.76
C ILE A 254 2.62 14.90 18.26
N SER A 255 2.99 15.81 19.16
CA SER A 255 2.78 15.65 20.59
C SER A 255 1.28 15.47 20.95
N GLN A 256 0.36 16.03 20.15
CA GLN A 256 -1.08 15.91 20.35
C GLN A 256 -1.56 14.47 20.09
N LEU A 257 -0.93 13.75 19.15
CA LEU A 257 -1.26 12.36 18.84
C LEU A 257 -0.96 11.44 20.04
N LEU A 258 0.00 11.82 20.88
CA LEU A 258 0.40 11.07 22.08
C LEU A 258 -0.33 11.48 23.35
N ARG A 259 -1.23 12.47 23.29
CA ARG A 259 -2.07 12.92 24.40
C ARG A 259 -3.45 12.26 24.35
N ARG A 260 -4.19 12.27 25.48
CA ARG A 260 -5.60 11.86 25.50
C ARG A 260 -6.44 12.85 24.68
N PRO A 261 -7.43 12.36 23.89
CA PRO A 261 -7.93 10.97 23.80
C PRO A 261 -7.20 10.12 22.77
N TYR A 262 -6.24 10.67 21.97
CA TYR A 262 -5.69 10.03 20.77
C TYR A 262 -4.63 8.97 21.07
N ARG A 263 -3.90 9.04 22.19
CA ARG A 263 -2.78 8.17 22.51
C ARG A 263 -3.03 6.69 22.23
N ARG A 264 -4.16 6.14 22.73
CA ARG A 264 -4.49 4.71 22.54
C ARG A 264 -4.74 4.38 21.06
N ARG A 265 -5.42 5.28 20.35
CA ARG A 265 -5.74 5.14 18.92
C ARG A 265 -4.46 5.17 18.09
N THR A 266 -3.55 6.10 18.40
CA THR A 266 -2.24 6.23 17.76
C THR A 266 -1.40 4.98 17.98
N VAL A 267 -1.25 4.51 19.23
CA VAL A 267 -0.49 3.29 19.52
C VAL A 267 -1.06 2.09 18.77
N LEU A 268 -2.38 1.92 18.75
CA LEU A 268 -3.00 0.81 18.02
C LEU A 268 -2.66 0.89 16.52
N ALA A 269 -2.90 2.03 15.86
CA ALA A 269 -2.65 2.18 14.43
C ALA A 269 -1.16 2.02 14.07
N VAL A 270 -0.28 2.68 14.82
CA VAL A 270 1.17 2.68 14.58
C VAL A 270 1.77 1.29 14.78
N VAL A 271 1.49 0.63 15.91
CA VAL A 271 2.08 -0.69 16.20
C VAL A 271 1.55 -1.76 15.25
N THR A 272 0.25 -1.77 14.98
CA THR A 272 -0.32 -2.79 14.08
C THR A 272 0.15 -2.60 12.65
N PHE A 273 0.32 -1.36 12.18
CA PHE A 273 0.82 -1.12 10.82
C PHE A 273 2.33 -1.34 10.69
N PHE A 274 3.11 -1.08 11.76
CA PHE A 274 4.50 -1.50 11.85
C PHE A 274 4.63 -3.02 11.76
N CYS A 275 3.85 -3.78 12.57
CA CYS A 275 3.85 -5.24 12.54
C CYS A 275 3.45 -5.78 11.17
N GLN A 276 2.43 -5.20 10.53
CA GLN A 276 2.00 -5.60 9.20
C GLN A 276 3.11 -5.41 8.14
N GLY A 277 3.78 -4.25 8.15
CA GLY A 277 4.90 -3.99 7.24
C GLY A 277 6.05 -4.97 7.48
N LEU A 278 6.44 -5.17 8.73
CA LEU A 278 7.51 -6.08 9.12
C LEU A 278 7.18 -7.52 8.74
N GLU A 279 5.96 -8.00 9.04
CA GLU A 279 5.47 -9.35 8.72
C GLU A 279 5.49 -9.63 7.21
N TYR A 280 4.94 -8.71 6.41
CA TYR A 280 4.88 -8.90 4.96
C TYR A 280 6.28 -8.93 4.34
N PHE A 281 7.14 -7.99 4.71
CA PHE A 281 8.47 -7.88 4.12
C PHE A 281 9.48 -8.87 4.70
N ALA A 282 9.22 -9.49 5.85
CA ALA A 282 10.01 -10.60 6.36
C ALA A 282 9.58 -11.95 5.76
N ILE A 283 8.28 -12.22 5.59
CA ILE A 283 7.77 -13.51 5.14
C ILE A 283 7.13 -13.42 3.75
N GLY A 284 6.11 -12.58 3.59
CA GLY A 284 5.31 -12.52 2.35
C GLY A 284 6.14 -12.19 1.11
N TRP A 285 7.09 -11.28 1.25
CA TRP A 285 7.98 -10.88 0.16
C TRP A 285 9.05 -11.95 -0.16
N TYR A 286 9.51 -12.71 0.85
CA TYR A 286 10.47 -13.80 0.68
C TYR A 286 9.82 -15.16 0.32
N LEU A 287 8.52 -15.23 0.13
CA LEU A 287 7.83 -16.47 -0.22
C LEU A 287 8.42 -17.20 -1.45
N PRO A 288 8.90 -16.53 -2.52
CA PRO A 288 9.59 -17.26 -3.60
C PRO A 288 10.86 -17.98 -3.12
N VAL A 289 11.65 -17.35 -2.24
CA VAL A 289 12.85 -17.97 -1.63
C VAL A 289 12.47 -19.12 -0.69
N ILE A 290 11.46 -18.92 0.16
CA ILE A 290 10.91 -19.96 1.04
C ILE A 290 10.36 -21.12 0.21
N SER A 291 9.72 -20.83 -0.93
CA SER A 291 9.19 -21.85 -1.85
C SER A 291 10.28 -22.71 -2.46
N LEU A 292 11.46 -22.16 -2.79
CA LEU A 292 12.61 -22.95 -3.25
C LEU A 292 13.01 -24.01 -2.21
N GLN A 293 12.98 -23.66 -0.92
CA GLN A 293 13.30 -24.60 0.15
C GLN A 293 12.17 -25.60 0.43
N LEU A 294 10.90 -25.24 0.16
CA LEU A 294 9.74 -26.13 0.36
C LEU A 294 9.56 -27.13 -0.78
N PHE A 295 9.84 -26.72 -2.02
CA PHE A 295 9.54 -27.53 -3.23
C PHE A 295 10.79 -28.04 -3.94
N GLY A 296 11.98 -27.84 -3.34
CA GLY A 296 13.27 -28.18 -3.93
C GLY A 296 13.77 -27.13 -4.91
N ASP A 297 14.93 -27.40 -5.51
CA ASP A 297 15.68 -26.44 -6.34
C ASP A 297 15.07 -26.16 -7.72
N ASP A 298 13.84 -26.66 -7.98
CA ASP A 298 13.11 -26.33 -9.21
C ASP A 298 12.49 -24.93 -9.11
N PHE A 299 13.14 -23.97 -9.79
CA PHE A 299 12.68 -22.58 -9.87
C PHE A 299 11.23 -22.47 -10.34
N THR A 300 10.81 -23.29 -11.33
CA THR A 300 9.44 -23.25 -11.85
C THR A 300 8.43 -23.69 -10.80
N ALA A 301 8.69 -24.81 -10.12
CA ALA A 301 7.81 -25.31 -9.06
C ALA A 301 7.70 -24.29 -7.91
N ALA A 302 8.82 -23.72 -7.49
CA ALA A 302 8.86 -22.70 -6.43
C ALA A 302 8.09 -21.41 -6.81
N ALA A 303 8.29 -20.90 -8.02
CA ALA A 303 7.61 -19.70 -8.49
C ALA A 303 6.10 -19.92 -8.69
N LEU A 304 5.69 -21.12 -9.18
CA LEU A 304 4.26 -21.48 -9.26
C LEU A 304 3.63 -21.66 -7.88
N GLY A 305 4.37 -22.23 -6.92
CA GLY A 305 3.95 -22.31 -5.52
C GLY A 305 3.71 -20.91 -4.95
N ALA A 306 4.68 -20.00 -5.07
CA ALA A 306 4.54 -18.62 -4.65
C ALA A 306 3.39 -17.89 -5.38
N THR A 307 3.15 -18.20 -6.66
CA THR A 307 2.01 -17.70 -7.43
C THR A 307 0.68 -18.12 -6.80
N LEU A 308 0.54 -19.40 -6.45
CA LEU A 308 -0.66 -19.92 -5.79
C LEU A 308 -0.91 -19.20 -4.45
N PHE A 309 0.12 -18.98 -3.65
CA PHE A 309 -0.02 -18.24 -2.38
C PHE A 309 -0.55 -16.82 -2.60
N ASN A 310 -0.04 -16.12 -3.63
CA ASN A 310 -0.49 -14.78 -3.98
C ASN A 310 -1.95 -14.73 -4.46
N VAL A 311 -2.47 -15.80 -5.09
CA VAL A 311 -3.91 -15.90 -5.43
C VAL A 311 -4.78 -15.82 -4.17
N PHE A 312 -4.38 -16.46 -3.07
CA PHE A 312 -5.07 -16.32 -1.79
C PHE A 312 -4.93 -14.91 -1.20
N GLY A 313 -3.80 -14.25 -1.42
CA GLY A 313 -3.61 -12.83 -1.12
C GLY A 313 -4.58 -11.93 -1.89
N ILE A 314 -4.86 -12.22 -3.17
CA ILE A 314 -5.88 -11.52 -3.97
C ILE A 314 -7.25 -11.65 -3.32
N VAL A 315 -7.65 -12.88 -2.96
CA VAL A 315 -8.95 -13.14 -2.32
C VAL A 315 -9.08 -12.37 -1.00
N GLY A 316 -8.06 -12.43 -0.13
CA GLY A 316 -8.04 -11.70 1.14
C GLY A 316 -8.12 -10.18 0.92
N GLY A 317 -7.30 -9.65 0.00
CA GLY A 317 -7.23 -8.22 -0.29
C GLY A 317 -8.56 -7.64 -0.76
N PHE A 318 -9.26 -8.31 -1.67
CA PHE A 318 -10.58 -7.85 -2.10
C PHE A 318 -11.68 -8.10 -1.06
N ALA A 319 -11.56 -9.15 -0.25
CA ALA A 319 -12.51 -9.45 0.83
C ALA A 319 -12.37 -8.49 2.02
N SER A 320 -11.22 -7.86 2.22
CA SER A 320 -10.89 -7.04 3.39
C SER A 320 -11.92 -5.96 3.70
N GLY A 321 -12.40 -5.27 2.67
CA GLY A 321 -13.43 -4.24 2.81
C GLY A 321 -14.78 -4.78 3.29
N VAL A 322 -15.18 -5.95 2.82
CA VAL A 322 -16.42 -6.62 3.24
C VAL A 322 -16.28 -7.13 4.68
N LEU A 323 -15.13 -7.72 5.01
CA LEU A 323 -14.84 -8.21 6.35
C LEU A 323 -14.83 -7.08 7.37
N ALA A 324 -14.20 -5.94 7.05
CA ALA A 324 -14.19 -4.77 7.92
C ALA A 324 -15.60 -4.21 8.16
N GLN A 325 -16.46 -4.15 7.14
CA GLN A 325 -17.85 -3.71 7.28
C GLN A 325 -18.68 -4.67 8.13
N ARG A 326 -18.45 -5.98 8.04
CA ARG A 326 -19.24 -6.99 8.76
C ARG A 326 -18.78 -7.18 10.20
N PHE A 327 -17.47 -7.12 10.47
CA PHE A 327 -16.87 -7.49 11.75
C PHE A 327 -16.14 -6.35 12.46
N THR A 328 -16.04 -5.18 11.92
CA THR A 328 -15.22 -4.03 12.30
C THR A 328 -13.72 -4.18 11.93
N ILE A 329 -13.07 -3.05 11.66
CA ILE A 329 -11.66 -3.01 11.27
C ILE A 329 -10.77 -3.68 12.32
N ARG A 330 -10.96 -3.33 13.61
CA ARG A 330 -10.14 -3.87 14.69
C ARG A 330 -10.30 -5.38 14.87
N ARG A 331 -11.53 -5.91 14.81
CA ARG A 331 -11.78 -7.35 14.97
C ARG A 331 -11.19 -8.15 13.80
N THR A 332 -11.33 -7.64 12.59
CA THR A 332 -10.76 -8.29 11.40
C THR A 332 -9.24 -8.36 11.51
N MET A 333 -8.57 -7.28 11.95
CA MET A 333 -7.14 -7.28 12.22
C MET A 333 -6.75 -8.25 13.33
N LEU A 334 -7.45 -8.24 14.45
CA LEU A 334 -7.17 -9.10 15.61
C LEU A 334 -7.20 -10.57 15.20
N VAL A 335 -8.25 -11.00 14.50
CA VAL A 335 -8.38 -12.38 14.02
C VAL A 335 -7.31 -12.70 12.97
N GLY A 336 -7.07 -11.78 12.04
CA GLY A 336 -6.03 -11.94 11.01
C GLY A 336 -4.65 -12.16 11.62
N PHE A 337 -4.23 -11.32 12.56
CA PHE A 337 -2.95 -11.46 13.25
C PHE A 337 -2.86 -12.73 14.10
N ALA A 338 -3.93 -13.07 14.85
CA ALA A 338 -3.94 -14.28 15.67
C ALA A 338 -3.74 -15.55 14.82
N LEU A 339 -4.49 -15.67 13.73
CA LEU A 339 -4.42 -16.83 12.85
C LEU A 339 -3.12 -16.83 12.03
N ALA A 340 -2.61 -15.67 11.59
CA ALA A 340 -1.31 -15.57 10.92
C ALA A 340 -0.18 -16.06 11.84
N ALA A 341 -0.19 -15.69 13.12
CA ALA A 341 0.80 -16.19 14.09
C ALA A 341 0.75 -17.72 14.22
N VAL A 342 -0.45 -18.30 14.34
CA VAL A 342 -0.63 -19.76 14.42
C VAL A 342 -0.10 -20.43 13.14
N VAL A 343 -0.45 -19.89 11.97
CA VAL A 343 -0.03 -20.44 10.68
C VAL A 343 1.49 -20.40 10.54
N LEU A 344 2.16 -19.30 10.92
CA LEU A 344 3.62 -19.20 10.86
C LEU A 344 4.30 -20.15 11.85
N ILE A 345 3.77 -20.31 13.06
CA ILE A 345 4.29 -21.29 14.02
C ILE A 345 4.18 -22.71 13.44
N LEU A 346 3.02 -23.07 12.89
CA LEU A 346 2.83 -24.39 12.28
C LEU A 346 3.75 -24.61 11.09
N LEU A 347 3.88 -23.61 10.20
CA LEU A 347 4.76 -23.68 9.03
C LEU A 347 6.20 -23.87 9.46
N GLY A 348 6.70 -23.10 10.44
CA GLY A 348 8.08 -23.17 10.88
C GLY A 348 8.40 -24.45 11.67
N VAL A 349 7.49 -24.90 12.54
CA VAL A 349 7.70 -26.15 13.32
C VAL A 349 7.67 -27.39 12.44
N LEU A 350 6.82 -27.40 11.41
CA LEU A 350 6.68 -28.54 10.50
C LEU A 350 7.59 -28.44 9.28
N PHE A 351 8.39 -27.39 9.13
CA PHE A 351 9.13 -27.06 7.91
C PHE A 351 9.95 -28.23 7.39
N ASP A 352 10.74 -28.87 8.26
CA ASP A 352 11.53 -30.04 7.93
C ASP A 352 10.62 -31.27 7.88
N GLY A 353 10.26 -31.70 6.67
CA GLY A 353 9.39 -32.86 6.45
C GLY A 353 7.90 -32.53 6.35
N ILE A 354 7.58 -31.28 6.09
CA ILE A 354 6.20 -30.84 5.89
C ILE A 354 5.52 -31.61 4.73
N PRO A 355 4.31 -32.17 4.93
CA PRO A 355 3.57 -32.77 3.83
C PRO A 355 3.25 -31.75 2.74
N LEU A 356 3.34 -32.16 1.47
CA LEU A 356 3.19 -31.26 0.31
C LEU A 356 1.90 -30.42 0.36
N TRP A 357 0.78 -30.98 0.79
CA TRP A 357 -0.47 -30.26 0.91
C TRP A 357 -0.44 -29.14 1.98
N LEU A 358 0.32 -29.32 3.07
CA LEU A 358 0.54 -28.26 4.07
C LEU A 358 1.54 -27.21 3.57
N ALA A 359 2.59 -27.62 2.83
CA ALA A 359 3.54 -26.71 2.21
C ALA A 359 2.86 -25.72 1.24
N PHE A 360 1.76 -26.14 0.61
CA PHE A 360 0.91 -25.25 -0.19
C PHE A 360 -0.10 -24.47 0.66
N THR A 361 -0.74 -25.12 1.62
CA THR A 361 -1.89 -24.53 2.33
C THR A 361 -1.47 -23.46 3.34
N LEU A 362 -0.39 -23.69 4.12
CA LEU A 362 -0.01 -22.77 5.18
C LEU A 362 0.47 -21.40 4.65
N PRO A 363 1.38 -21.30 3.65
CA PRO A 363 1.74 -20.00 3.09
C PRO A 363 0.58 -19.30 2.38
N ALA A 364 -0.29 -20.06 1.70
CA ALA A 364 -1.49 -19.51 1.08
C ALA A 364 -2.45 -18.91 2.11
N LEU A 365 -2.69 -19.63 3.21
CA LEU A 365 -3.53 -19.18 4.32
C LEU A 365 -2.90 -17.96 5.03
N PHE A 366 -1.57 -17.95 5.19
CA PHE A 366 -0.87 -16.78 5.71
C PHE A 366 -1.18 -15.52 4.88
N LEU A 367 -1.01 -15.56 3.55
CA LEU A 367 -1.31 -14.42 2.70
C LEU A 367 -2.79 -14.04 2.69
N LEU A 368 -3.70 -15.00 2.73
CA LEU A 368 -5.14 -14.75 2.85
C LEU A 368 -5.47 -13.94 4.12
N LEU A 369 -4.94 -14.38 5.25
CA LEU A 369 -5.19 -13.78 6.55
C LEU A 369 -4.53 -12.40 6.67
N HIS A 370 -3.28 -12.29 6.23
CA HIS A 370 -2.52 -11.05 6.22
C HIS A 370 -3.24 -9.96 5.39
N SER A 371 -3.60 -10.29 4.15
CA SER A 371 -4.23 -9.33 3.22
C SER A 371 -5.68 -9.02 3.58
N GLY A 372 -6.37 -9.96 4.23
CA GLY A 372 -7.78 -9.81 4.63
C GLY A 372 -8.02 -8.93 5.85
N GLY A 373 -7.01 -8.76 6.72
CA GLY A 373 -7.15 -8.02 7.98
C GLY A 373 -6.00 -7.09 8.31
N PRO A 374 -4.80 -7.58 8.65
CA PRO A 374 -3.66 -6.77 9.05
C PRO A 374 -3.28 -5.69 8.04
N ALA A 375 -3.17 -6.04 6.76
CA ALA A 375 -2.64 -5.16 5.73
C ALA A 375 -3.44 -3.86 5.55
N PRO A 376 -4.76 -3.86 5.35
CA PRO A 376 -5.53 -2.63 5.23
C PRO A 376 -5.89 -2.00 6.58
N GLY A 377 -5.80 -2.76 7.68
CA GLY A 377 -6.37 -2.39 8.96
C GLY A 377 -5.72 -1.17 9.61
N GLY A 378 -4.39 -1.12 9.70
CA GLY A 378 -3.67 -0.06 10.39
C GLY A 378 -3.91 1.33 9.78
N ILE A 379 -3.83 1.42 8.45
CA ILE A 379 -4.05 2.69 7.73
C ILE A 379 -5.52 3.13 7.81
N SER A 380 -6.45 2.17 7.77
CA SER A 380 -7.88 2.43 7.93
C SER A 380 -8.22 2.92 9.34
N LEU A 381 -7.58 2.36 10.37
CA LEU A 381 -7.69 2.85 11.75
C LEU A 381 -7.15 4.28 11.89
N ALA A 382 -5.97 4.56 11.29
CA ALA A 382 -5.39 5.89 11.32
C ALA A 382 -6.29 6.94 10.66
N ALA A 383 -6.89 6.61 9.51
CA ALA A 383 -7.82 7.50 8.82
C ALA A 383 -9.07 7.84 9.66
N ALA A 384 -9.50 6.92 10.53
CA ALA A 384 -10.67 7.09 11.40
C ALA A 384 -10.34 7.61 12.81
N ALA A 385 -9.05 7.62 13.21
CA ALA A 385 -8.62 7.91 14.58
C ALA A 385 -8.69 9.40 14.95
N TYR A 386 -8.62 10.29 13.96
CA TYR A 386 -8.34 11.71 14.19
C TYR A 386 -9.37 12.63 13.53
N PRO A 387 -9.61 13.82 14.11
CA PRO A 387 -10.37 14.88 13.45
C PRO A 387 -9.62 15.38 12.19
N SER A 388 -10.31 16.12 11.33
CA SER A 388 -9.81 16.54 10.01
C SER A 388 -8.46 17.27 10.07
N ASN A 389 -8.22 18.10 11.09
CA ASN A 389 -6.97 18.85 11.28
C ASN A 389 -5.77 18.01 11.69
N LEU A 390 -5.95 16.83 12.29
CA LEU A 390 -4.86 15.92 12.71
C LEU A 390 -4.78 14.65 11.85
N ARG A 391 -5.76 14.40 10.98
CA ARG A 391 -5.88 13.17 10.22
C ARG A 391 -4.69 12.91 9.30
N ALA A 392 -4.27 13.93 8.55
CA ALA A 392 -3.12 13.81 7.65
C ALA A 392 -1.83 13.48 8.42
N LEU A 393 -1.59 14.17 9.54
CA LEU A 393 -0.44 13.93 10.39
C LEU A 393 -0.46 12.53 11.00
N GLY A 394 -1.59 12.11 11.57
CA GLY A 394 -1.73 10.79 12.19
C GLY A 394 -1.61 9.65 11.19
N SER A 395 -2.20 9.79 9.99
CA SER A 395 -2.04 8.82 8.90
C SER A 395 -0.60 8.79 8.38
N GLY A 396 0.07 9.92 8.29
CA GLY A 396 1.48 10.03 7.91
C GLY A 396 2.39 9.29 8.88
N VAL A 397 2.24 9.52 10.19
CA VAL A 397 3.01 8.83 11.24
C VAL A 397 2.77 7.31 11.20
N THR A 398 1.51 6.89 11.00
CA THR A 398 1.19 5.46 10.87
C THR A 398 1.83 4.85 9.63
N ASN A 399 1.79 5.54 8.48
CA ASN A 399 2.41 5.07 7.24
C ASN A 399 3.93 4.95 7.36
N MET A 400 4.59 5.92 8.02
CA MET A 400 6.02 5.85 8.32
C MET A 400 6.36 4.63 9.18
N ALA A 401 5.53 4.30 10.18
CA ALA A 401 5.73 3.11 11.00
C ALA A 401 5.65 1.82 10.17
N GLY A 402 4.66 1.69 9.27
CA GLY A 402 4.54 0.54 8.38
C GLY A 402 5.74 0.40 7.43
N SER A 403 6.18 1.51 6.83
CA SER A 403 7.38 1.53 5.98
C SER A 403 8.65 1.16 6.77
N THR A 404 8.78 1.66 8.01
CA THR A 404 9.90 1.29 8.90
C THR A 404 9.86 -0.21 9.22
N GLY A 405 8.67 -0.76 9.50
CA GLY A 405 8.49 -2.22 9.67
C GLY A 405 8.96 -2.99 8.44
N GLY A 406 8.58 -2.53 7.25
CA GLY A 406 9.02 -3.14 6.00
C GLY A 406 10.54 -3.12 5.78
N VAL A 407 11.20 -1.97 6.04
CA VAL A 407 12.68 -1.88 6.00
C VAL A 407 13.31 -2.87 6.96
N VAL A 408 12.85 -2.91 8.21
CA VAL A 408 13.37 -3.82 9.24
C VAL A 408 13.14 -5.27 8.83
N GLY A 409 11.94 -5.62 8.36
CA GLY A 409 11.59 -6.98 7.93
C GLY A 409 12.47 -7.48 6.78
N SER A 410 12.61 -6.66 5.74
CA SER A 410 13.44 -6.97 4.57
C SER A 410 14.90 -7.21 4.92
N PHE A 411 15.44 -6.43 5.88
CA PHE A 411 16.84 -6.52 6.28
C PHE A 411 17.09 -7.64 7.29
N VAL A 412 16.22 -7.80 8.29
CA VAL A 412 16.43 -8.74 9.39
C VAL A 412 16.19 -10.19 8.98
N PHE A 413 15.20 -10.46 8.12
CA PHE A 413 14.82 -11.83 7.78
C PHE A 413 15.94 -12.66 7.16
N PRO A 414 16.74 -12.18 6.16
CA PRO A 414 17.85 -12.95 5.61
C PRO A 414 18.91 -13.31 6.67
N LEU A 415 19.19 -12.39 7.61
CA LEU A 415 20.15 -12.63 8.70
C LEU A 415 19.65 -13.73 9.65
N VAL A 416 18.34 -13.71 9.97
CA VAL A 416 17.73 -14.72 10.84
C VAL A 416 17.64 -16.06 10.12
N LEU A 417 17.35 -16.04 8.82
CA LEU A 417 17.29 -17.22 7.96
C LEU A 417 18.67 -17.90 7.86
N ASP A 418 19.71 -17.11 7.65
CA ASP A 418 21.10 -17.61 7.57
C ASP A 418 21.57 -18.21 8.90
N ALA A 419 21.24 -17.54 10.01
CA ALA A 419 21.70 -17.95 11.34
C ALA A 419 20.97 -19.18 11.92
N LEU A 420 19.66 -19.33 11.61
CA LEU A 420 18.80 -20.32 12.26
C LEU A 420 18.26 -21.41 11.33
N GLY A 421 18.35 -21.21 10.01
CA GLY A 421 17.63 -22.01 9.02
C GLY A 421 16.15 -21.61 8.90
N ALA A 422 15.45 -22.15 7.90
CA ALA A 422 14.12 -21.70 7.51
C ALA A 422 13.04 -21.95 8.58
N GLY A 423 12.94 -23.14 9.11
CA GLY A 423 11.91 -23.48 10.09
C GLY A 423 11.95 -22.58 11.33
N PRO A 424 13.07 -22.55 12.08
CA PRO A 424 13.21 -21.69 13.25
C PRO A 424 13.09 -20.18 12.91
N ALA A 425 13.58 -19.73 11.77
CA ALA A 425 13.45 -18.33 11.34
C ALA A 425 11.98 -17.93 11.20
N ILE A 426 11.14 -18.77 10.56
CA ILE A 426 9.71 -18.52 10.41
C ILE A 426 9.01 -18.52 11.78
N VAL A 427 9.38 -19.42 12.71
CA VAL A 427 8.84 -19.41 14.09
C VAL A 427 9.17 -18.11 14.81
N VAL A 428 10.41 -17.62 14.70
CA VAL A 428 10.82 -16.33 15.30
C VAL A 428 9.99 -15.18 14.72
N MET A 429 9.76 -15.19 13.40
CA MET A 429 8.92 -14.15 12.76
C MET A 429 7.46 -14.19 13.20
N ALA A 430 6.94 -15.29 13.73
CA ALA A 430 5.58 -15.37 14.27
C ALA A 430 5.37 -14.45 15.51
N ALA A 431 6.45 -14.00 16.16
CA ALA A 431 6.37 -13.00 17.22
C ALA A 431 5.81 -11.66 16.72
N ILE A 432 5.93 -11.37 15.43
CA ILE A 432 5.46 -10.12 14.82
C ILE A 432 3.92 -10.07 14.81
N PRO A 433 3.19 -11.00 14.14
CA PRO A 433 1.75 -11.01 14.18
C PRO A 433 1.22 -11.25 15.59
N LEU A 434 1.92 -11.96 16.46
CA LEU A 434 1.56 -12.09 17.87
C LEU A 434 1.58 -10.72 18.59
N THR A 435 2.54 -9.86 18.32
CA THR A 435 2.59 -8.48 18.83
C THR A 435 1.42 -7.64 18.32
N GLY A 436 1.10 -7.74 17.02
CA GLY A 436 -0.07 -7.11 16.41
C GLY A 436 -1.39 -7.58 17.03
N PHE A 437 -1.52 -8.89 17.27
CA PHE A 437 -2.65 -9.50 17.97
C PHE A 437 -2.81 -8.97 19.40
N LEU A 438 -1.74 -9.02 20.21
CA LEU A 438 -1.76 -8.55 21.60
C LEU A 438 -2.10 -7.07 21.68
N THR A 439 -1.53 -6.25 20.81
CA THR A 439 -1.85 -4.81 20.74
C THR A 439 -3.33 -4.59 20.44
N SER A 440 -3.87 -5.32 19.45
CA SER A 440 -5.29 -5.23 19.07
C SER A 440 -6.24 -5.78 20.15
N LEU A 441 -5.78 -6.74 20.96
CA LEU A 441 -6.52 -7.30 22.07
C LEU A 441 -6.60 -6.33 23.26
N LEU A 442 -5.47 -5.73 23.63
CA LEU A 442 -5.33 -4.85 24.79
C LEU A 442 -5.97 -3.47 24.54
N ILE A 443 -5.86 -2.94 23.32
CA ILE A 443 -6.43 -1.64 22.97
C ILE A 443 -7.78 -1.82 22.29
N ARG A 444 -8.84 -1.77 23.09
CA ARG A 444 -10.23 -2.02 22.67
C ARG A 444 -10.91 -0.78 22.09
N TRP A 445 -10.20 -0.01 21.26
CA TRP A 445 -10.79 1.10 20.53
C TRP A 445 -11.27 0.66 19.13
N ASP A 446 -12.48 1.09 18.76
CA ASP A 446 -13.11 0.74 17.50
C ASP A 446 -13.81 1.99 16.92
N PRO A 447 -13.42 2.50 15.74
CA PRO A 447 -13.96 3.73 15.17
C PRO A 447 -15.47 3.66 14.92
N GLU A 448 -16.01 2.49 14.62
CA GLU A 448 -17.44 2.31 14.31
C GLU A 448 -18.33 2.43 15.55
N ARG A 449 -17.77 2.19 16.72
CA ARG A 449 -18.50 2.36 17.99
C ARG A 449 -18.51 3.81 18.46
N ASP A 450 -17.43 4.55 18.20
CA ASP A 450 -17.33 5.96 18.58
C ASP A 450 -18.17 6.88 17.66
N GLN A 451 -18.50 6.43 16.45
CA GLN A 451 -19.31 7.19 15.49
C GLN A 451 -20.82 6.92 15.59
N ARG A 452 -21.26 6.00 16.45
CA ARG A 452 -22.70 5.86 16.73
C ARG A 452 -23.15 7.08 17.53
N PRO A 453 -24.11 7.88 17.03
CA PRO A 453 -24.61 9.04 17.76
C PRO A 453 -25.10 8.60 19.16
N SER A 454 -24.92 9.50 20.13
CA SER A 454 -25.48 9.35 21.48
C SER A 454 -27.01 9.46 21.51
N ASP A 455 -27.67 9.32 20.38
CA ASP A 455 -29.11 9.47 20.20
C ASP A 455 -29.95 8.46 20.99
N ALA A 456 -29.34 7.37 21.49
CA ALA A 456 -30.04 6.46 22.39
C ALA A 456 -30.14 6.97 23.84
N ARG A 457 -29.36 7.98 24.25
CA ARG A 457 -29.45 8.51 25.63
C ARG A 457 -30.37 9.72 25.73
N THR A 458 -30.73 10.36 24.65
CA THR A 458 -31.67 11.49 24.62
C THR A 458 -33.13 11.05 24.42
N ALA A 459 -33.38 9.83 23.96
CA ALA A 459 -34.73 9.29 23.80
C ALA A 459 -35.38 8.82 25.13
N GLU A 460 -34.58 8.55 26.16
CA GLU A 460 -35.10 8.10 27.48
C GLU A 460 -35.42 9.27 28.45
N THR A 461 -35.08 10.50 28.11
CA THR A 461 -35.30 11.66 29.00
C THR A 461 -36.48 12.55 28.58
N ILE A 462 -37.20 12.21 27.51
CA ILE A 462 -38.47 12.89 27.17
C ILE A 462 -39.62 11.90 27.37
N SER A 463 -39.86 11.54 28.63
CA SER A 463 -41.17 11.02 29.05
C SER A 463 -42.02 12.25 29.40
N PRO A 464 -43.17 12.48 28.74
CA PRO A 464 -44.07 13.53 29.19
C PRO A 464 -44.60 13.19 30.56
N ALA A 465 -44.49 14.14 31.47
CA ALA A 465 -45.12 14.06 32.81
C ALA A 465 -46.63 13.81 32.66
N PRO A 466 -47.24 12.94 33.51
CA PRO A 466 -48.66 12.71 33.47
C PRO A 466 -49.39 14.01 33.88
N GLY A 467 -50.25 14.48 32.98
CA GLY A 467 -51.12 15.62 33.25
C GLY A 467 -52.06 15.35 34.39
N THR A 468 -52.16 16.33 35.28
CA THR A 468 -53.31 16.57 36.18
C THR A 468 -54.26 17.51 35.56
#